data_669d66f82144db318ba1960b2b04391a
#
_entry.id   669d66f82144db318ba1960b2b04391a
#
_cell.length_a   1.000
_cell.length_b   1.000
_cell.length_c   1.000
_cell.angle_alpha   90.00
_cell.angle_beta   90.00
_cell.angle_gamma   90.00
#
_symmetry.space_group_name_H-M   'P 1'
#
loop_
_entity.id
_entity.type
_entity.pdbx_description
1 polymer ?
#
loop_
_entity_poly.entity_id
_entity_poly.type
_entity_poly.pdbx_seq_one_letter_code
_entity_poly.pdbx_strand_id
1 'polypeptide(L)'
;MFSTSVFTLNNGLTFIHQEIPDTPVVVADVWVRAGARIEPSSWFGMAHFLEHMIFKGTPNLLPGVFDQKIENRGGVANAVTSYDYAHYSITTAASFIEETLPYLAELLQNAAIPEDEFSRERDVVLEEIRFCQDDPDWIGFQTLLQSVYQRHPYGRPVLGTEQELMQHSPEQMRCFHRTYYQPENMTVVIVGGIAQEVALELVNRTFNNFGDRCCDCPPTEEVARPIIAGIRRQQLDLPRLEQARLMMAWTGPGVEQLCSAYGLDLLSVLLAEGRTSRLVRDLREEQQLVQGICSNFSLQRDSSLFTITAWLEPENLELVESLIRLHLEDLLSHGISPQELTRCQRLLCNDFAFSTETPNQLAGLYGYYNTIAEAELAMTYPEKIQSFDTQQLQQLAQELLSPNHYVVTVLKPC
;
A
#
# COMPACT_ATOMS: atom_id res chain seq x y z
N MET A 1 13.33 11.99 -21.17
CA MET A 1 12.77 11.84 -19.83
C MET A 1 11.77 12.99 -19.64
N PHE A 2 10.49 12.72 -19.45
CA PHE A 2 9.50 13.77 -19.19
C PHE A 2 9.78 14.39 -17.83
N SER A 3 9.70 15.71 -17.73
CA SER A 3 10.00 16.43 -16.48
C SER A 3 8.79 16.42 -15.57
N THR A 4 8.92 15.80 -14.40
CA THR A 4 7.91 15.92 -13.33
C THR A 4 8.08 17.25 -12.62
N SER A 5 7.00 17.96 -12.38
CA SER A 5 7.00 19.23 -11.64
C SER A 5 6.25 19.06 -10.31
N VAL A 6 6.82 19.53 -9.23
CA VAL A 6 6.23 19.50 -7.88
C VAL A 6 6.03 20.95 -7.39
N PHE A 7 4.82 21.28 -6.95
CA PHE A 7 4.43 22.59 -6.45
C PHE A 7 3.79 22.48 -5.08
N THR A 8 4.07 23.43 -4.22
CA THR A 8 3.27 23.67 -3.00
C THR A 8 2.41 24.89 -3.23
N LEU A 9 1.10 24.73 -3.17
CA LEU A 9 0.14 25.82 -3.38
C LEU A 9 0.06 26.72 -2.14
N ASN A 10 -0.55 27.90 -2.27
CA ASN A 10 -0.63 28.89 -1.19
C ASN A 10 -1.38 28.38 0.05
N ASN A 11 -2.28 27.42 -0.09
CA ASN A 11 -3.02 26.78 0.99
C ASN A 11 -2.27 25.59 1.63
N GLY A 12 -1.07 25.23 1.15
CA GLY A 12 -0.27 24.11 1.62
C GLY A 12 -0.47 22.79 0.88
N LEU A 13 -1.41 22.72 -0.09
CA LEU A 13 -1.62 21.52 -0.91
C LEU A 13 -0.42 21.27 -1.82
N THR A 14 0.02 20.02 -1.92
CA THR A 14 1.04 19.61 -2.89
C THR A 14 0.38 19.26 -4.22
N PHE A 15 0.91 19.81 -5.30
CA PHE A 15 0.50 19.48 -6.67
C PHE A 15 1.68 18.90 -7.45
N ILE A 16 1.49 17.74 -8.06
CA ILE A 16 2.49 17.05 -8.89
C ILE A 16 1.92 16.93 -10.29
N HIS A 17 2.73 17.30 -11.28
CA HIS A 17 2.31 17.25 -12.67
C HIS A 17 3.37 16.61 -13.56
N GLN A 18 2.91 15.77 -14.50
CA GLN A 18 3.71 15.30 -15.63
C GLN A 18 2.87 15.32 -16.89
N GLU A 19 3.28 16.15 -17.85
CA GLU A 19 2.68 16.17 -19.18
C GLU A 19 3.16 14.99 -20.02
N ILE A 20 2.22 14.31 -20.69
CA ILE A 20 2.47 13.29 -21.70
C ILE A 20 1.71 13.74 -22.96
N PRO A 21 2.33 14.54 -23.86
CA PRO A 21 1.62 15.26 -24.92
C PRO A 21 0.88 14.36 -25.92
N ASP A 22 1.40 13.16 -26.17
CA ASP A 22 0.88 12.24 -27.19
C ASP A 22 -0.26 11.34 -26.70
N THR A 23 -0.65 11.42 -25.41
CA THR A 23 -1.78 10.65 -24.88
C THR A 23 -3.06 11.46 -24.83
N PRO A 24 -4.19 10.90 -25.29
CA PRO A 24 -5.51 11.53 -25.11
C PRO A 24 -6.09 11.33 -23.71
N VAL A 25 -5.39 10.63 -22.83
CA VAL A 25 -5.84 10.26 -21.49
C VAL A 25 -5.17 11.17 -20.45
N VAL A 26 -5.91 11.48 -19.39
CA VAL A 26 -5.39 12.13 -18.19
C VAL A 26 -5.88 11.40 -16.96
N VAL A 27 -5.01 11.30 -15.96
CA VAL A 27 -5.31 10.80 -14.63
C VAL A 27 -5.16 11.95 -13.65
N ALA A 28 -6.17 12.12 -12.80
CA ALA A 28 -6.08 12.93 -11.60
C ALA A 28 -6.20 11.99 -10.40
N ASP A 29 -5.19 11.95 -9.56
CA ASP A 29 -5.11 11.09 -8.39
C ASP A 29 -4.85 11.95 -7.14
N VAL A 30 -5.75 11.91 -6.18
CA VAL A 30 -5.70 12.72 -4.97
C VAL A 30 -5.36 11.82 -3.79
N TRP A 31 -4.21 12.03 -3.22
CA TRP A 31 -3.65 11.30 -2.10
C TRP A 31 -3.84 12.07 -0.81
N VAL A 32 -4.29 11.40 0.22
CA VAL A 32 -4.50 11.96 1.56
C VAL A 32 -3.67 11.15 2.56
N ARG A 33 -2.87 11.81 3.38
CA ARG A 33 -2.08 11.16 4.47
C ARG A 33 -2.99 10.75 5.62
N ALA A 34 -4.01 9.94 5.34
CA ALA A 34 -5.08 9.56 6.26
C ALA A 34 -5.46 8.08 6.05
N GLY A 35 -4.56 7.17 6.42
CA GLY A 35 -4.79 5.73 6.42
C GLY A 35 -5.00 5.16 7.83
N ALA A 36 -5.10 3.84 7.93
CA ALA A 36 -5.36 3.14 9.19
C ALA A 36 -4.30 3.39 10.30
N ARG A 37 -3.07 3.80 9.91
CA ARG A 37 -2.00 4.09 10.87
C ARG A 37 -2.29 5.25 11.80
N ILE A 38 -2.99 6.26 11.31
CA ILE A 38 -3.26 7.49 12.08
C ILE A 38 -4.60 7.46 12.80
N GLU A 39 -5.35 6.38 12.72
CA GLU A 39 -6.61 6.24 13.44
C GLU A 39 -6.40 6.25 14.96
N PRO A 40 -7.17 7.05 15.71
CA PRO A 40 -7.21 6.92 17.16
C PRO A 40 -7.60 5.50 17.58
N SER A 41 -7.11 5.04 18.72
CA SER A 41 -7.34 3.66 19.20
C SER A 41 -8.82 3.28 19.34
N SER A 42 -9.71 4.25 19.52
CA SER A 42 -11.16 4.04 19.58
C SER A 42 -11.87 4.13 18.22
N TRP A 43 -11.15 4.39 17.12
CA TRP A 43 -11.72 4.64 15.79
C TRP A 43 -11.17 3.74 14.70
N PHE A 44 -10.75 2.52 15.04
CA PHE A 44 -10.19 1.59 14.05
C PHE A 44 -11.18 1.25 12.94
N GLY A 45 -10.71 1.24 11.69
CA GLY A 45 -11.52 1.07 10.49
C GLY A 45 -12.20 2.35 10.00
N MET A 46 -11.96 3.49 10.66
CA MET A 46 -12.57 4.77 10.29
C MET A 46 -12.10 5.28 8.93
N ALA A 47 -10.82 5.12 8.61
CA ALA A 47 -10.25 5.59 7.34
C ALA A 47 -10.87 4.88 6.14
N HIS A 48 -11.00 3.56 6.21
CA HIS A 48 -11.62 2.75 5.17
C HIS A 48 -13.14 3.02 5.08
N PHE A 49 -13.82 3.08 6.20
CA PHE A 49 -15.26 3.40 6.20
C PHE A 49 -15.52 4.82 5.67
N LEU A 50 -14.64 5.78 5.95
CA LEU A 50 -14.73 7.12 5.36
C LEU A 50 -14.54 7.08 3.84
N GLU A 51 -13.66 6.23 3.30
CA GLU A 51 -13.50 6.06 1.85
C GLU A 51 -14.86 5.76 1.20
N HIS A 52 -15.62 4.81 1.73
CA HIS A 52 -16.97 4.49 1.26
C HIS A 52 -17.92 5.68 1.37
N MET A 53 -17.85 6.41 2.48
CA MET A 53 -18.76 7.53 2.76
C MET A 53 -18.45 8.79 1.94
N ILE A 54 -17.23 8.97 1.44
CA ILE A 54 -16.87 10.08 0.54
C ILE A 54 -17.80 10.11 -0.69
N PHE A 55 -18.17 8.96 -1.23
CA PHE A 55 -19.03 8.86 -2.41
C PHE A 55 -20.53 9.00 -2.11
N LYS A 56 -20.92 9.16 -0.84
CA LYS A 56 -22.33 9.27 -0.44
C LYS A 56 -22.86 10.72 -0.42
N GLY A 57 -22.17 11.61 -1.14
CA GLY A 57 -22.63 12.95 -1.47
C GLY A 57 -22.08 14.07 -0.59
N THR A 58 -22.39 15.28 -1.03
CA THR A 58 -22.04 16.55 -0.40
C THR A 58 -23.30 17.43 -0.32
N PRO A 59 -23.25 18.61 0.31
CA PRO A 59 -24.36 19.57 0.23
C PRO A 59 -24.73 19.97 -1.22
N ASN A 60 -23.79 19.87 -2.16
CA ASN A 60 -23.97 20.29 -3.55
C ASN A 60 -24.12 19.10 -4.52
N LEU A 61 -23.86 17.86 -4.08
CA LEU A 61 -23.81 16.69 -4.92
C LEU A 61 -24.57 15.53 -4.25
N LEU A 62 -25.69 15.12 -4.82
CA LEU A 62 -26.45 13.98 -4.29
C LEU A 62 -25.69 12.66 -4.52
N PRO A 63 -25.94 11.62 -3.69
CA PRO A 63 -25.36 10.28 -3.89
C PRO A 63 -25.59 9.75 -5.31
N GLY A 64 -24.55 9.14 -5.90
CA GLY A 64 -24.58 8.57 -7.26
C GLY A 64 -24.42 9.60 -8.40
N VAL A 65 -24.50 10.91 -8.12
CA VAL A 65 -24.32 11.94 -9.16
C VAL A 65 -22.86 11.99 -9.61
N PHE A 66 -21.91 11.79 -8.72
CA PHE A 66 -20.49 11.72 -9.07
C PHE A 66 -20.23 10.63 -10.11
N ASP A 67 -20.64 9.41 -9.81
CA ASP A 67 -20.44 8.25 -10.69
C ASP A 67 -21.07 8.51 -12.07
N GLN A 68 -22.32 8.99 -12.08
CA GLN A 68 -23.00 9.37 -13.31
C GLN A 68 -22.24 10.42 -14.12
N LYS A 69 -21.63 11.42 -13.46
CA LYS A 69 -20.86 12.47 -14.14
C LYS A 69 -19.58 11.96 -14.77
N ILE A 70 -18.90 11.03 -14.09
CA ILE A 70 -17.66 10.40 -14.58
C ILE A 70 -17.98 9.43 -15.71
N GLU A 71 -18.93 8.51 -15.50
CA GLU A 71 -19.30 7.47 -16.47
C GLU A 71 -19.89 8.04 -17.77
N ASN A 72 -20.71 9.10 -17.69
CA ASN A 72 -21.27 9.76 -18.87
C ASN A 72 -20.19 10.40 -19.77
N ARG A 73 -18.94 10.52 -19.29
CA ARG A 73 -17.79 11.00 -20.07
C ARG A 73 -16.81 9.87 -20.38
N GLY A 74 -17.23 8.61 -20.17
CA GLY A 74 -16.39 7.44 -20.39
C GLY A 74 -15.19 7.37 -19.42
N GLY A 75 -15.23 8.09 -18.31
CA GLY A 75 -14.22 8.04 -17.27
C GLY A 75 -14.44 6.90 -16.31
N VAL A 76 -13.40 6.60 -15.54
CA VAL A 76 -13.40 5.60 -14.45
C VAL A 76 -12.88 6.28 -13.20
N ALA A 77 -13.58 6.07 -12.08
CA ALA A 77 -13.12 6.49 -10.76
C ALA A 77 -12.74 5.26 -9.92
N ASN A 78 -11.77 5.43 -9.03
CA ASN A 78 -11.35 4.42 -8.08
C ASN A 78 -10.90 5.07 -6.78
N ALA A 79 -10.97 4.31 -5.66
CA ALA A 79 -10.42 4.70 -4.38
C ALA A 79 -9.78 3.50 -3.68
N VAL A 80 -8.81 3.76 -2.82
CA VAL A 80 -8.12 2.74 -2.03
C VAL A 80 -7.67 3.36 -0.71
N THR A 81 -7.91 2.65 0.39
CA THR A 81 -7.35 2.96 1.70
C THR A 81 -6.30 1.93 2.09
N SER A 82 -5.18 2.42 2.60
CA SER A 82 -4.08 1.62 3.11
C SER A 82 -3.71 2.05 4.54
N TYR A 83 -2.57 1.60 5.04
CA TYR A 83 -2.10 2.02 6.36
C TYR A 83 -1.72 3.50 6.42
N ASP A 84 -0.98 3.99 5.43
CA ASP A 84 -0.40 5.34 5.46
C ASP A 84 -1.25 6.39 4.73
N TYR A 85 -2.19 5.96 3.88
CA TYR A 85 -2.94 6.85 2.99
C TYR A 85 -4.33 6.32 2.63
N ALA A 86 -5.16 7.23 2.16
CA ALA A 86 -6.26 6.97 1.24
C ALA A 86 -5.98 7.74 -0.07
N HIS A 87 -6.36 7.19 -1.22
CA HIS A 87 -6.29 7.94 -2.47
C HIS A 87 -7.51 7.71 -3.35
N TYR A 88 -7.80 8.70 -4.19
CA TYR A 88 -9.01 8.79 -4.99
C TYR A 88 -8.63 9.24 -6.38
N SER A 89 -8.93 8.46 -7.40
CA SER A 89 -8.48 8.73 -8.75
C SER A 89 -9.63 8.80 -9.76
N ILE A 90 -9.43 9.63 -10.77
CA ILE A 90 -10.24 9.68 -11.99
C ILE A 90 -9.30 9.48 -13.17
N THR A 91 -9.65 8.53 -14.04
CA THR A 91 -9.04 8.37 -15.37
C THR A 91 -10.08 8.78 -16.41
N THR A 92 -9.76 9.75 -17.26
CA THR A 92 -10.68 10.27 -18.28
C THR A 92 -9.94 10.72 -19.53
N ALA A 93 -10.68 11.03 -20.61
CA ALA A 93 -10.09 11.72 -21.74
C ALA A 93 -9.68 13.15 -21.34
N ALA A 94 -8.54 13.62 -21.82
CA ALA A 94 -7.98 14.94 -21.48
C ALA A 94 -8.97 16.09 -21.69
N SER A 95 -9.85 16.01 -22.70
CA SER A 95 -10.91 16.98 -22.98
C SER A 95 -11.98 17.10 -21.89
N PHE A 96 -12.08 16.14 -20.96
CA PHE A 96 -13.11 16.13 -19.90
C PHE A 96 -12.57 16.40 -18.49
N ILE A 97 -11.26 16.55 -18.31
CA ILE A 97 -10.68 16.74 -16.96
C ILE A 97 -11.18 18.02 -16.28
N GLU A 98 -11.35 19.11 -17.04
CA GLU A 98 -11.86 20.37 -16.51
C GLU A 98 -13.30 20.27 -15.98
N GLU A 99 -14.08 19.31 -16.49
CA GLU A 99 -15.44 19.06 -16.05
C GLU A 99 -15.48 18.03 -14.89
N THR A 100 -14.56 17.06 -14.86
CA THR A 100 -14.62 15.91 -13.93
C THR A 100 -13.87 16.17 -12.64
N LEU A 101 -12.71 16.82 -12.67
CA LEU A 101 -11.93 17.10 -11.47
C LEU A 101 -12.69 17.89 -10.39
N PRO A 102 -13.53 18.91 -10.74
CA PRO A 102 -14.31 19.63 -9.73
C PRO A 102 -15.26 18.74 -8.91
N TYR A 103 -15.79 17.66 -9.47
CA TYR A 103 -16.64 16.72 -8.73
C TYR A 103 -15.84 15.92 -7.72
N LEU A 104 -14.63 15.43 -8.07
CA LEU A 104 -13.75 14.75 -7.13
C LEU A 104 -13.31 15.71 -6.01
N ALA A 105 -12.92 16.92 -6.35
CA ALA A 105 -12.55 17.93 -5.37
C ALA A 105 -13.70 18.27 -4.40
N GLU A 106 -14.93 18.38 -4.91
CA GLU A 106 -16.14 18.63 -4.10
C GLU A 106 -16.38 17.47 -3.11
N LEU A 107 -16.28 16.20 -3.55
CA LEU A 107 -16.43 15.05 -2.67
C LEU A 107 -15.41 15.06 -1.54
N LEU A 108 -14.14 15.31 -1.86
CA LEU A 108 -13.05 15.22 -0.89
C LEU A 108 -13.04 16.40 0.11
N GLN A 109 -13.45 17.60 -0.31
CA GLN A 109 -13.47 18.77 0.54
C GLN A 109 -14.73 18.87 1.40
N ASN A 110 -15.90 18.39 0.89
CA ASN A 110 -17.21 18.70 1.42
C ASN A 110 -18.08 17.47 1.72
N ALA A 111 -17.49 16.31 2.02
CA ALA A 111 -18.23 15.09 2.33
C ALA A 111 -19.29 15.34 3.41
N ALA A 112 -20.57 15.07 3.11
CA ALA A 112 -21.69 15.37 4.01
C ALA A 112 -21.84 14.33 5.13
N ILE A 113 -21.49 13.08 4.85
CA ILE A 113 -21.64 11.91 5.75
C ILE A 113 -23.08 11.86 6.31
N PRO A 114 -24.12 11.62 5.45
CA PRO A 114 -25.52 11.57 5.87
C PRO A 114 -25.77 10.36 6.78
N GLU A 115 -26.58 10.52 7.81
CA GLU A 115 -26.84 9.47 8.82
C GLU A 115 -27.52 8.22 8.25
N ASP A 116 -28.43 8.40 7.30
CA ASP A 116 -29.12 7.28 6.64
C ASP A 116 -28.16 6.50 5.70
N GLU A 117 -27.31 7.18 4.95
CA GLU A 117 -26.27 6.54 4.13
C GLU A 117 -25.18 5.91 5.02
N PHE A 118 -24.80 6.53 6.12
CA PHE A 118 -23.83 5.97 7.07
C PHE A 118 -24.29 4.60 7.61
N SER A 119 -25.57 4.48 7.95
CA SER A 119 -26.10 3.20 8.44
C SER A 119 -26.11 2.12 7.37
N ARG A 120 -26.50 2.46 6.13
CA ARG A 120 -26.50 1.51 5.00
C ARG A 120 -25.09 1.08 4.62
N GLU A 121 -24.18 2.03 4.54
CA GLU A 121 -22.82 1.78 4.12
C GLU A 121 -22.02 1.01 5.17
N ARG A 122 -22.32 1.21 6.45
CA ARG A 122 -21.78 0.36 7.51
C ARG A 122 -22.11 -1.12 7.29
N ASP A 123 -23.33 -1.43 6.88
CA ASP A 123 -23.73 -2.80 6.59
C ASP A 123 -22.94 -3.37 5.38
N VAL A 124 -22.63 -2.54 4.37
CA VAL A 124 -21.79 -2.93 3.24
C VAL A 124 -20.35 -3.25 3.70
N VAL A 125 -19.75 -2.40 4.51
CA VAL A 125 -18.39 -2.64 5.05
C VAL A 125 -18.36 -3.87 5.96
N LEU A 126 -19.42 -4.12 6.74
CA LEU A 126 -19.54 -5.35 7.54
C LEU A 126 -19.57 -6.61 6.67
N GLU A 127 -20.28 -6.58 5.53
CA GLU A 127 -20.25 -7.70 4.58
C GLU A 127 -18.87 -7.88 3.94
N GLU A 128 -18.15 -6.80 3.65
CA GLU A 128 -16.78 -6.87 3.16
C GLU A 128 -15.83 -7.52 4.18
N ILE A 129 -15.94 -7.15 5.47
CA ILE A 129 -15.18 -7.79 6.54
C ILE A 129 -15.48 -9.30 6.59
N ARG A 130 -16.75 -9.71 6.49
CA ARG A 130 -17.13 -11.12 6.49
C ARG A 130 -16.58 -11.85 5.29
N PHE A 131 -16.63 -11.23 4.11
CA PHE A 131 -16.05 -11.78 2.89
C PHE A 131 -14.54 -12.02 3.03
N CYS A 132 -13.80 -11.05 3.59
CA CYS A 132 -12.37 -11.21 3.87
C CYS A 132 -12.09 -12.30 4.91
N GLN A 133 -12.96 -12.47 5.91
CA GLN A 133 -12.85 -13.52 6.93
C GLN A 133 -13.13 -14.94 6.38
N ASP A 134 -13.69 -15.06 5.20
CA ASP A 134 -13.85 -16.34 4.49
C ASP A 134 -12.63 -16.70 3.61
N ASP A 135 -11.69 -15.77 3.40
CA ASP A 135 -10.47 -15.98 2.62
C ASP A 135 -9.30 -16.47 3.51
N PRO A 136 -8.84 -17.72 3.35
CA PRO A 136 -7.71 -18.26 4.12
C PRO A 136 -6.42 -17.46 3.97
N ASP A 137 -6.11 -16.96 2.78
CA ASP A 137 -4.87 -16.22 2.55
C ASP A 137 -4.91 -14.85 3.26
N TRP A 138 -6.08 -14.17 3.27
CA TRP A 138 -6.28 -12.95 4.05
C TRP A 138 -6.17 -13.21 5.57
N ILE A 139 -6.83 -14.27 6.08
CA ILE A 139 -6.77 -14.64 7.51
C ILE A 139 -5.32 -14.89 7.93
N GLY A 140 -4.59 -15.66 7.12
CA GLY A 140 -3.19 -16.00 7.38
C GLY A 140 -2.30 -14.78 7.40
N PHE A 141 -2.44 -13.91 6.41
CA PHE A 141 -1.65 -12.69 6.30
C PHE A 141 -1.98 -11.70 7.43
N GLN A 142 -3.25 -11.51 7.77
CA GLN A 142 -3.65 -10.65 8.89
C GLN A 142 -3.13 -11.18 10.23
N THR A 143 -3.16 -12.51 10.45
CA THR A 143 -2.57 -13.16 11.63
C THR A 143 -1.06 -12.93 11.69
N LEU A 144 -0.37 -13.02 10.54
CA LEU A 144 1.05 -12.72 10.42
C LEU A 144 1.34 -11.27 10.82
N LEU A 145 0.61 -10.31 10.28
CA LEU A 145 0.77 -8.89 10.59
C LEU A 145 0.53 -8.58 12.07
N GLN A 146 -0.51 -9.14 12.67
CA GLN A 146 -0.78 -9.00 14.11
C GLN A 146 0.39 -9.56 14.95
N SER A 147 0.94 -10.68 14.56
CA SER A 147 2.08 -11.29 15.26
C SER A 147 3.38 -10.51 15.06
N VAL A 148 3.61 -9.94 13.86
CA VAL A 148 4.77 -9.09 13.54
C VAL A 148 4.68 -7.78 14.30
N TYR A 149 3.60 -7.04 14.10
CA TYR A 149 3.49 -5.64 14.52
C TYR A 149 2.88 -5.45 15.91
N GLN A 150 2.17 -6.44 16.46
CA GLN A 150 1.59 -6.43 17.81
C GLN A 150 0.72 -5.18 18.07
N ARG A 151 1.22 -4.21 18.82
CA ARG A 151 0.52 -2.94 19.13
C ARG A 151 0.65 -1.88 18.05
N HIS A 152 1.63 -2.01 17.15
CA HIS A 152 1.82 -1.05 16.09
C HIS A 152 0.61 -1.07 15.13
N PRO A 153 0.15 0.07 14.63
CA PRO A 153 -1.02 0.15 13.76
C PRO A 153 -1.00 -0.78 12.53
N TYR A 154 0.17 -1.07 11.99
CA TYR A 154 0.31 -2.00 10.85
C TYR A 154 -0.07 -3.46 11.16
N GLY A 155 -0.29 -3.82 12.41
CA GLY A 155 -0.82 -5.13 12.81
C GLY A 155 -2.34 -5.22 12.79
N ARG A 156 -3.05 -4.10 12.58
CA ARG A 156 -4.51 -4.06 12.59
C ARG A 156 -5.07 -4.22 11.18
N PRO A 157 -6.26 -4.81 11.01
CA PRO A 157 -6.91 -4.80 9.69
C PRO A 157 -7.31 -3.37 9.31
N VAL A 158 -7.03 -2.97 8.07
CA VAL A 158 -7.41 -1.64 7.54
C VAL A 158 -8.93 -1.44 7.57
N LEU A 159 -9.69 -2.53 7.35
CA LEU A 159 -11.16 -2.51 7.43
C LEU A 159 -11.69 -2.31 8.85
N GLY A 160 -10.86 -2.42 9.88
CA GLY A 160 -11.32 -2.51 11.26
C GLY A 160 -11.94 -3.86 11.59
N THR A 161 -12.70 -3.92 12.67
CA THR A 161 -13.49 -5.09 13.09
C THR A 161 -14.96 -4.75 13.19
N GLU A 162 -15.84 -5.78 13.12
CA GLU A 162 -17.28 -5.60 13.29
C GLU A 162 -17.62 -4.85 14.60
N GLN A 163 -16.93 -5.21 15.69
CA GLN A 163 -17.15 -4.59 16.99
C GLN A 163 -16.84 -3.08 16.99
N GLU A 164 -15.79 -2.67 16.30
CA GLU A 164 -15.35 -1.27 16.23
C GLU A 164 -16.27 -0.47 15.30
N LEU A 165 -16.58 -1.00 14.12
CA LEU A 165 -17.47 -0.34 13.16
C LEU A 165 -18.86 -0.04 13.77
N MET A 166 -19.38 -0.94 14.60
CA MET A 166 -20.67 -0.76 15.28
C MET A 166 -20.66 0.37 16.30
N GLN A 167 -19.49 0.83 16.75
CA GLN A 167 -19.34 1.92 17.71
C GLN A 167 -19.14 3.29 17.06
N HIS A 168 -18.84 3.32 15.75
CA HIS A 168 -18.61 4.57 15.02
C HIS A 168 -19.89 5.37 14.84
N SER A 169 -19.75 6.70 14.92
CA SER A 169 -20.84 7.64 14.63
C SER A 169 -20.51 8.56 13.44
N PRO A 170 -21.54 9.12 12.78
CA PRO A 170 -21.32 10.11 11.74
C PRO A 170 -20.54 11.34 12.21
N GLU A 171 -20.70 11.76 13.46
CA GLU A 171 -20.01 12.92 14.06
C GLU A 171 -18.51 12.64 14.19
N GLN A 172 -18.14 11.44 14.66
CA GLN A 172 -16.73 11.02 14.73
C GLN A 172 -16.10 11.00 13.35
N MET A 173 -16.80 10.47 12.34
CA MET A 173 -16.32 10.43 10.98
C MET A 173 -16.19 11.83 10.36
N ARG A 174 -17.14 12.73 10.59
CA ARG A 174 -17.03 14.14 10.18
C ARG A 174 -15.83 14.83 10.86
N CYS A 175 -15.58 14.52 12.13
CA CYS A 175 -14.41 15.03 12.83
C CYS A 175 -13.11 14.47 12.22
N PHE A 176 -13.02 13.15 11.94
CA PHE A 176 -11.88 12.54 11.29
C PHE A 176 -11.63 13.16 9.90
N HIS A 177 -12.66 13.26 9.07
CA HIS A 177 -12.59 13.93 7.77
C HIS A 177 -12.03 15.35 7.89
N ARG A 178 -12.63 16.22 8.72
CA ARG A 178 -12.20 17.61 8.91
C ARG A 178 -10.81 17.76 9.52
N THR A 179 -10.30 16.73 10.22
CA THR A 179 -8.96 16.76 10.80
C THR A 179 -7.90 16.45 9.76
N TYR A 180 -8.13 15.45 8.91
CA TYR A 180 -7.11 14.90 8.05
C TYR A 180 -7.24 15.27 6.57
N TYR A 181 -8.46 15.56 6.07
CA TYR A 181 -8.69 16.00 4.69
C TYR A 181 -8.48 17.52 4.57
N GLN A 182 -7.24 17.92 4.85
CA GLN A 182 -6.79 19.31 4.83
C GLN A 182 -5.69 19.47 3.77
N PRO A 183 -5.53 20.66 3.18
CA PRO A 183 -4.63 20.84 2.02
C PRO A 183 -3.19 20.41 2.29
N GLU A 184 -2.65 20.64 3.48
CA GLU A 184 -1.29 20.24 3.84
C GLU A 184 -1.09 18.72 3.98
N ASN A 185 -2.18 17.96 4.11
CA ASN A 185 -2.17 16.49 4.12
C ASN A 185 -2.48 15.88 2.75
N MET A 186 -2.79 16.72 1.75
CA MET A 186 -3.24 16.25 0.45
C MET A 186 -2.21 16.51 -0.65
N THR A 187 -2.14 15.59 -1.58
CA THR A 187 -1.36 15.68 -2.81
C THR A 187 -2.27 15.42 -3.99
N VAL A 188 -2.36 16.36 -4.90
CA VAL A 188 -3.03 16.17 -6.19
C VAL A 188 -1.98 15.85 -7.24
N VAL A 189 -2.10 14.71 -7.89
CA VAL A 189 -1.22 14.28 -8.97
C VAL A 189 -2.01 14.30 -10.27
N ILE A 190 -1.52 15.01 -11.29
CA ILE A 190 -2.11 14.98 -12.62
C ILE A 190 -1.05 14.55 -13.63
N VAL A 191 -1.32 13.43 -14.31
CA VAL A 191 -0.45 12.86 -15.33
C VAL A 191 -1.24 12.62 -16.61
N GLY A 192 -0.74 13.09 -17.74
CA GLY A 192 -1.38 12.83 -19.04
C GLY A 192 -1.33 13.97 -20.02
N GLY A 193 -2.27 13.98 -20.96
CA GLY A 193 -2.34 14.94 -22.08
C GLY A 193 -2.92 16.30 -21.71
N ILE A 194 -2.36 16.96 -20.70
CA ILE A 194 -2.76 18.30 -20.26
C ILE A 194 -1.53 19.14 -19.95
N ALA A 195 -1.51 20.39 -20.47
CA ALA A 195 -0.40 21.31 -20.22
C ALA A 195 -0.34 21.74 -18.75
N GLN A 196 0.88 21.95 -18.24
CA GLN A 196 1.15 22.25 -16.84
C GLN A 196 0.39 23.48 -16.33
N GLU A 197 0.36 24.56 -17.11
CA GLU A 197 -0.30 25.81 -16.74
C GLU A 197 -1.82 25.62 -16.58
N VAL A 198 -2.43 24.83 -17.46
CA VAL A 198 -3.87 24.53 -17.42
C VAL A 198 -4.19 23.66 -16.22
N ALA A 199 -3.37 22.63 -15.97
CA ALA A 199 -3.53 21.74 -14.82
C ALA A 199 -3.37 22.50 -13.49
N LEU A 200 -2.36 23.37 -13.39
CA LEU A 200 -2.11 24.18 -12.19
C LEU A 200 -3.27 25.16 -11.91
N GLU A 201 -3.79 25.83 -12.95
CA GLU A 201 -4.95 26.73 -12.82
C GLU A 201 -6.19 25.94 -12.37
N LEU A 202 -6.43 24.76 -12.96
CA LEU A 202 -7.55 23.91 -12.63
C LEU A 202 -7.49 23.44 -11.16
N VAL A 203 -6.33 22.99 -10.69
CA VAL A 203 -6.15 22.55 -9.28
C VAL A 203 -6.33 23.72 -8.32
N ASN A 204 -5.74 24.89 -8.60
CA ASN A 204 -5.92 26.10 -7.78
C ASN A 204 -7.37 26.53 -7.68
N ARG A 205 -8.16 26.39 -8.75
CA ARG A 205 -9.57 26.74 -8.79
C ARG A 205 -10.45 25.74 -8.03
N THR A 206 -10.08 24.45 -8.05
CA THR A 206 -10.93 23.38 -7.51
C THR A 206 -10.62 23.03 -6.06
N PHE A 207 -9.36 23.09 -5.63
CA PHE A 207 -8.94 22.73 -4.27
C PHE A 207 -8.66 23.97 -3.40
N ASN A 208 -9.68 24.79 -3.19
CA ASN A 208 -9.57 26.06 -2.46
C ASN A 208 -10.64 26.27 -1.37
N ASN A 209 -11.56 25.33 -1.17
CA ASN A 209 -12.70 25.50 -0.28
C ASN A 209 -12.73 24.39 0.80
N PHE A 210 -11.69 24.34 1.60
CA PHE A 210 -11.60 23.38 2.71
C PHE A 210 -12.37 23.88 3.92
N GLY A 211 -13.09 22.98 4.59
CA GLY A 211 -13.78 23.28 5.85
C GLY A 211 -12.82 23.50 7.02
N ASP A 212 -13.31 24.10 8.09
CA ASP A 212 -12.55 24.30 9.31
C ASP A 212 -12.12 22.97 9.92
N ARG A 213 -10.86 22.91 10.40
CA ARG A 213 -10.30 21.72 11.06
C ARG A 213 -11.08 21.39 12.34
N CYS A 214 -11.35 20.10 12.57
CA CYS A 214 -11.89 19.62 13.84
C CYS A 214 -10.77 19.57 14.90
N CYS A 215 -11.02 20.15 16.07
CA CYS A 215 -10.06 20.13 17.19
C CYS A 215 -10.34 18.99 18.18
N ASP A 216 -11.43 18.26 18.02
CA ASP A 216 -11.90 17.25 18.97
C ASP A 216 -11.49 15.80 18.57
N CYS A 217 -10.70 15.65 17.50
CA CYS A 217 -10.17 14.35 17.10
C CYS A 217 -9.20 13.84 18.17
N PRO A 218 -9.40 12.64 18.73
CA PRO A 218 -8.45 12.08 19.69
C PRO A 218 -7.05 11.94 19.09
N PRO A 219 -5.99 12.11 19.89
CA PRO A 219 -4.63 11.94 19.40
C PRO A 219 -4.34 10.49 19.02
N THR A 220 -3.52 10.32 18.00
CA THR A 220 -2.98 9.01 17.62
C THR A 220 -1.83 8.63 18.55
N GLU A 221 -1.78 7.38 18.98
CA GLU A 221 -0.66 6.86 19.77
C GLU A 221 0.56 6.60 18.88
N GLU A 222 1.71 7.17 19.24
CA GLU A 222 2.97 6.79 18.63
C GLU A 222 3.46 5.45 19.21
N VAL A 223 3.58 4.46 18.36
CA VAL A 223 4.07 3.13 18.74
C VAL A 223 5.34 2.82 17.97
N ALA A 224 6.41 2.52 18.70
CA ALA A 224 7.68 2.15 18.07
C ALA A 224 7.55 0.85 17.29
N ARG A 225 8.33 0.73 16.21
CA ARG A 225 8.44 -0.50 15.42
C ARG A 225 8.82 -1.68 16.34
N PRO A 226 8.10 -2.80 16.28
CA PRO A 226 8.41 -3.96 17.13
C PRO A 226 9.71 -4.63 16.68
N ILE A 227 10.46 -5.14 17.67
CA ILE A 227 11.63 -5.97 17.45
C ILE A 227 11.19 -7.44 17.51
N ILE A 228 11.56 -8.21 16.50
CA ILE A 228 11.33 -9.66 16.47
C ILE A 228 12.50 -10.35 17.17
N ALA A 229 12.25 -10.88 18.38
CA ALA A 229 13.22 -11.65 19.15
C ALA A 229 12.84 -13.13 19.12
N GLY A 230 13.73 -13.98 18.59
CA GLY A 230 13.47 -15.41 18.40
C GLY A 230 12.44 -15.71 17.31
N ILE A 231 11.95 -16.94 17.29
CA ILE A 231 10.91 -17.39 16.35
C ILE A 231 9.56 -17.29 17.04
N ARG A 232 8.66 -16.51 16.46
CA ARG A 232 7.30 -16.36 16.92
C ARG A 232 6.37 -17.08 15.95
N ARG A 233 5.68 -18.14 16.44
CA ARG A 233 4.86 -19.03 15.61
C ARG A 233 3.38 -18.90 15.96
N GLN A 234 2.55 -18.83 14.92
CA GLN A 234 1.10 -19.00 14.97
C GLN A 234 0.70 -20.15 14.04
N GLN A 235 -0.30 -20.93 14.45
CA GLN A 235 -0.89 -21.97 13.62
C GLN A 235 -2.41 -21.85 13.66
N LEU A 236 -3.03 -21.95 12.49
CA LEU A 236 -4.48 -21.96 12.31
C LEU A 236 -4.85 -23.20 11.50
N ASP A 237 -5.85 -23.94 12.00
CA ASP A 237 -6.43 -25.08 11.29
C ASP A 237 -7.75 -24.60 10.63
N LEU A 238 -7.79 -24.65 9.29
CA LEU A 238 -8.89 -24.07 8.47
C LEU A 238 -9.58 -25.16 7.65
N PRO A 239 -10.90 -25.40 7.86
CA PRO A 239 -11.61 -26.53 7.25
C PRO A 239 -11.82 -26.45 5.74
N ARG A 240 -11.60 -25.28 5.12
CA ARG A 240 -11.77 -25.08 3.66
C ARG A 240 -10.43 -24.96 2.92
N LEU A 241 -9.32 -25.16 3.62
CA LEU A 241 -8.01 -25.08 3.02
C LEU A 241 -7.64 -26.40 2.36
N GLU A 242 -7.28 -26.40 1.09
CA GLU A 242 -6.86 -27.59 0.36
C GLU A 242 -5.37 -27.90 0.60
N GLN A 243 -4.55 -26.87 0.74
CA GLN A 243 -3.09 -26.96 0.89
C GLN A 243 -2.64 -26.10 2.05
N ALA A 244 -1.61 -26.56 2.75
CA ALA A 244 -1.00 -25.76 3.80
C ALA A 244 -0.36 -24.47 3.23
N ARG A 245 -0.30 -23.44 4.08
CA ARG A 245 0.45 -22.20 3.84
C ARG A 245 1.51 -22.04 4.91
N LEU A 246 2.71 -21.72 4.48
CA LEU A 246 3.81 -21.30 5.35
C LEU A 246 4.12 -19.84 5.02
N MET A 247 3.87 -18.95 5.97
CA MET A 247 4.11 -17.51 5.81
C MET A 247 5.16 -17.07 6.82
N MET A 248 6.34 -16.66 6.38
CA MET A 248 7.44 -16.18 7.22
C MET A 248 7.62 -14.68 7.01
N ALA A 249 7.93 -13.92 8.07
CA ALA A 249 8.08 -12.46 8.00
C ALA A 249 9.22 -11.91 8.85
N TRP A 250 9.84 -10.86 8.31
CA TRP A 250 10.85 -10.00 8.95
C TRP A 250 10.46 -8.55 8.81
N THR A 251 10.84 -7.71 9.78
CA THR A 251 10.65 -6.26 9.68
C THR A 251 11.96 -5.58 9.28
N GLY A 252 11.86 -4.64 8.36
CA GLY A 252 12.94 -3.74 7.97
C GLY A 252 12.65 -2.29 8.36
N PRO A 253 13.56 -1.36 8.05
CA PRO A 253 13.35 0.06 8.25
C PRO A 253 12.23 0.59 7.35
N GLY A 254 11.62 1.70 7.75
CA GLY A 254 10.70 2.46 6.93
C GLY A 254 11.41 3.40 5.95
N VAL A 255 10.69 4.42 5.51
CA VAL A 255 11.18 5.37 4.51
C VAL A 255 12.38 6.21 4.96
N GLU A 256 12.64 6.31 6.26
CA GLU A 256 13.80 7.02 6.80
C GLU A 256 15.14 6.37 6.40
N GLN A 257 15.13 5.10 5.97
CA GLN A 257 16.30 4.35 5.50
C GLN A 257 16.04 3.68 4.14
N LEU A 258 15.64 4.45 3.14
CA LEU A 258 15.27 3.96 1.82
C LEU A 258 16.35 3.08 1.14
N CYS A 259 17.63 3.38 1.34
CA CYS A 259 18.68 2.52 0.79
C CYS A 259 18.58 1.08 1.32
N SER A 260 18.36 0.90 2.63
CA SER A 260 18.17 -0.42 3.21
C SER A 260 16.89 -1.09 2.72
N ALA A 261 15.81 -0.31 2.55
CA ALA A 261 14.56 -0.78 2.00
C ALA A 261 14.72 -1.31 0.56
N TYR A 262 15.39 -0.58 -0.31
CA TYR A 262 15.66 -1.03 -1.68
C TYR A 262 16.57 -2.28 -1.73
N GLY A 263 17.46 -2.44 -0.77
CA GLY A 263 18.24 -3.66 -0.65
C GLY A 263 17.39 -4.88 -0.27
N LEU A 264 16.36 -4.70 0.58
CA LEU A 264 15.39 -5.77 0.88
C LEU A 264 14.56 -6.16 -0.36
N ASP A 265 14.25 -5.22 -1.22
CA ASP A 265 13.58 -5.49 -2.49
C ASP A 265 14.45 -6.36 -3.42
N LEU A 266 15.76 -6.02 -3.54
CA LEU A 266 16.73 -6.88 -4.24
C LEU A 266 16.83 -8.29 -3.64
N LEU A 267 16.83 -8.41 -2.30
CA LEU A 267 16.87 -9.69 -1.62
C LEU A 267 15.59 -10.51 -1.84
N SER A 268 14.44 -9.86 -1.97
CA SER A 268 13.20 -10.53 -2.31
C SER A 268 13.30 -11.18 -3.69
N VAL A 269 13.73 -10.44 -4.70
CA VAL A 269 13.96 -10.97 -6.05
C VAL A 269 15.00 -12.10 -6.09
N LEU A 270 16.08 -11.97 -5.32
CA LEU A 270 17.11 -13.00 -5.20
C LEU A 270 16.55 -14.32 -4.70
N LEU A 271 15.72 -14.24 -3.64
CA LEU A 271 15.24 -15.43 -2.95
C LEU A 271 14.12 -16.15 -3.70
N ALA A 272 13.08 -15.46 -4.15
CA ALA A 272 11.94 -16.17 -4.71
C ALA A 272 11.23 -15.49 -5.90
N GLU A 273 11.93 -14.65 -6.68
CA GLU A 273 11.37 -14.07 -7.91
C GLU A 273 11.93 -14.78 -9.15
N GLY A 274 11.01 -15.39 -9.91
CA GLY A 274 11.33 -16.14 -11.14
C GLY A 274 11.94 -17.54 -10.90
N ARG A 275 11.90 -18.39 -11.94
CA ARG A 275 12.26 -19.82 -11.87
C ARG A 275 13.70 -20.12 -11.47
N THR A 276 14.60 -19.16 -11.62
CA THR A 276 16.05 -19.32 -11.35
C THR A 276 16.48 -18.70 -10.02
N SER A 277 15.54 -18.14 -9.24
CA SER A 277 15.79 -17.66 -7.89
C SER A 277 16.07 -18.84 -6.94
N ARG A 278 16.74 -18.57 -5.82
CA ARG A 278 17.27 -19.63 -4.95
C ARG A 278 16.20 -20.59 -4.47
N LEU A 279 15.13 -20.08 -3.86
CA LEU A 279 14.05 -20.88 -3.25
C LEU A 279 13.15 -21.52 -4.32
N VAL A 280 12.82 -20.81 -5.39
CA VAL A 280 11.97 -21.36 -6.44
C VAL A 280 12.68 -22.51 -7.17
N ARG A 281 13.96 -22.32 -7.52
CA ARG A 281 14.74 -23.37 -8.19
C ARG A 281 14.85 -24.62 -7.32
N ASP A 282 15.25 -24.46 -6.07
CA ASP A 282 15.48 -25.61 -5.18
C ASP A 282 14.16 -26.27 -4.75
N LEU A 283 13.25 -25.51 -4.12
CA LEU A 283 12.08 -26.10 -3.45
C LEU A 283 10.96 -26.49 -4.42
N ARG A 284 10.77 -25.71 -5.51
CA ARG A 284 9.71 -25.98 -6.47
C ARG A 284 10.19 -26.80 -7.67
N GLU A 285 11.30 -26.39 -8.32
CA GLU A 285 11.71 -27.00 -9.60
C GLU A 285 12.49 -28.31 -9.40
N GLU A 286 13.42 -28.35 -8.43
CA GLU A 286 14.31 -29.50 -8.22
C GLU A 286 13.72 -30.51 -7.24
N GLN A 287 13.31 -30.10 -6.04
CA GLN A 287 12.81 -30.98 -5.01
C GLN A 287 11.28 -31.21 -5.04
N GLN A 288 10.51 -30.33 -5.70
CA GLN A 288 9.05 -30.40 -5.81
C GLN A 288 8.33 -30.50 -4.45
N LEU A 289 8.87 -29.84 -3.44
CA LEU A 289 8.31 -29.81 -2.07
C LEU A 289 7.20 -28.77 -1.91
N VAL A 290 7.14 -27.78 -2.80
CA VAL A 290 6.14 -26.71 -2.79
C VAL A 290 5.50 -26.59 -4.17
N GLN A 291 4.22 -26.23 -4.20
CA GLN A 291 3.52 -25.91 -5.45
C GLN A 291 3.81 -24.49 -5.91
N GLY A 292 4.00 -23.59 -4.95
CA GLY A 292 4.40 -22.21 -5.16
C GLY A 292 5.22 -21.70 -3.99
N ILE A 293 6.16 -20.81 -4.27
CA ILE A 293 6.87 -20.03 -3.26
C ILE A 293 7.17 -18.66 -3.84
N CYS A 294 6.91 -17.63 -3.06
CA CYS A 294 7.21 -16.26 -3.41
C CYS A 294 7.80 -15.51 -2.21
N SER A 295 8.52 -14.44 -2.48
CA SER A 295 8.93 -13.45 -1.51
C SER A 295 8.39 -12.09 -1.92
N ASN A 296 7.98 -11.29 -0.96
CA ASN A 296 7.48 -9.95 -1.20
C ASN A 296 8.16 -8.97 -0.25
N PHE A 297 8.38 -7.78 -0.76
CA PHE A 297 8.83 -6.64 0.02
C PHE A 297 7.77 -5.53 -0.05
N SER A 298 7.41 -4.99 1.11
CA SER A 298 6.45 -3.89 1.22
C SER A 298 7.06 -2.76 2.04
N LEU A 299 7.27 -1.61 1.40
CA LEU A 299 7.72 -0.40 2.04
C LEU A 299 6.52 0.35 2.63
N GLN A 300 6.65 0.81 3.86
CA GLN A 300 5.68 1.66 4.55
C GLN A 300 6.43 2.79 5.25
N ARG A 301 5.73 3.78 5.76
CA ARG A 301 6.34 4.94 6.37
C ARG A 301 7.24 4.60 7.57
N ASP A 302 6.72 3.83 8.53
CA ASP A 302 7.41 3.58 9.81
C ASP A 302 8.22 2.26 9.82
N SER A 303 7.99 1.38 8.85
CA SER A 303 8.61 0.06 8.76
C SER A 303 8.55 -0.45 7.33
N SER A 304 9.29 -1.49 7.02
CA SER A 304 9.04 -2.36 5.87
C SER A 304 8.79 -3.78 6.32
N LEU A 305 8.09 -4.54 5.49
CA LEU A 305 7.79 -5.94 5.71
C LEU A 305 8.43 -6.77 4.60
N PHE A 306 9.24 -7.74 4.99
CA PHE A 306 9.74 -8.77 4.09
C PHE A 306 9.04 -10.08 4.41
N THR A 307 8.47 -10.75 3.40
CA THR A 307 7.75 -12.01 3.58
C THR A 307 8.25 -13.08 2.62
N ILE A 308 8.19 -14.34 3.07
CA ILE A 308 8.30 -15.52 2.23
C ILE A 308 7.05 -16.35 2.47
N THR A 309 6.30 -16.64 1.40
CA THR A 309 5.08 -17.46 1.45
C THR A 309 5.23 -18.68 0.57
N ALA A 310 4.90 -19.85 1.10
CA ALA A 310 4.92 -21.12 0.38
C ALA A 310 3.57 -21.85 0.48
N TRP A 311 3.15 -22.47 -0.62
CA TRP A 311 1.99 -23.34 -0.77
C TRP A 311 2.48 -24.78 -0.93
N LEU A 312 2.05 -25.69 -0.03
CA LEU A 312 2.66 -27.01 0.06
C LEU A 312 1.74 -28.04 0.73
N GLU A 313 2.10 -29.31 0.61
CA GLU A 313 1.44 -30.37 1.37
C GLU A 313 1.80 -30.27 2.87
N PRO A 314 0.85 -30.54 3.79
CA PRO A 314 1.06 -30.37 5.22
C PRO A 314 2.28 -31.11 5.80
N GLU A 315 2.61 -32.28 5.26
CA GLU A 315 3.77 -33.09 5.69
C GLU A 315 5.11 -32.43 5.39
N ASN A 316 5.17 -31.51 4.43
CA ASN A 316 6.41 -30.85 4.02
C ASN A 316 6.71 -29.56 4.83
N LEU A 317 5.79 -29.12 5.71
CA LEU A 317 5.89 -27.82 6.40
C LEU A 317 7.20 -27.62 7.16
N GLU A 318 7.58 -28.58 8.00
CA GLU A 318 8.81 -28.49 8.81
C GLU A 318 10.06 -28.55 7.95
N LEU A 319 10.06 -29.40 6.92
CA LEU A 319 11.18 -29.54 5.99
C LEU A 319 11.38 -28.24 5.20
N VAL A 320 10.32 -27.69 4.63
CA VAL A 320 10.38 -26.45 3.81
C VAL A 320 10.82 -25.25 4.66
N GLU A 321 10.30 -25.11 5.88
CA GLU A 321 10.75 -24.04 6.79
C GLU A 321 12.26 -24.19 7.12
N SER A 322 12.71 -25.41 7.36
CA SER A 322 14.13 -25.68 7.63
C SER A 322 15.01 -25.38 6.42
N LEU A 323 14.57 -25.72 5.21
CA LEU A 323 15.29 -25.42 3.97
C LEU A 323 15.34 -23.92 3.69
N ILE A 324 14.25 -23.18 3.91
CA ILE A 324 14.25 -21.70 3.80
C ILE A 324 15.31 -21.11 4.75
N ARG A 325 15.35 -21.57 6.01
CA ARG A 325 16.37 -21.14 6.97
C ARG A 325 17.79 -21.44 6.51
N LEU A 326 18.04 -22.64 5.96
CA LEU A 326 19.35 -23.03 5.40
C LEU A 326 19.75 -22.12 4.24
N HIS A 327 18.83 -21.78 3.33
CA HIS A 327 19.08 -20.82 2.28
C HIS A 327 19.43 -19.42 2.79
N LEU A 328 18.79 -18.98 3.88
CA LEU A 328 19.16 -17.73 4.54
C LEU A 328 20.55 -17.84 5.18
N GLU A 329 20.86 -18.91 5.90
CA GLU A 329 22.20 -19.17 6.50
C GLU A 329 23.29 -19.20 5.42
N ASP A 330 23.03 -19.82 4.26
CA ASP A 330 23.92 -19.81 3.11
C ASP A 330 24.14 -18.39 2.57
N LEU A 331 23.06 -17.62 2.38
CA LEU A 331 23.11 -16.23 1.96
C LEU A 331 23.97 -15.38 2.91
N LEU A 332 23.78 -15.52 4.23
CA LEU A 332 24.53 -14.76 5.22
C LEU A 332 26.01 -15.14 5.27
N SER A 333 26.34 -16.43 5.05
CA SER A 333 27.70 -16.96 5.17
C SER A 333 28.52 -16.82 3.87
N HIS A 334 27.93 -17.17 2.74
CA HIS A 334 28.62 -17.25 1.45
C HIS A 334 28.30 -16.05 0.52
N GLY A 335 27.24 -15.27 0.86
CA GLY A 335 26.89 -14.07 0.12
C GLY A 335 26.16 -14.34 -1.19
N ILE A 336 26.35 -13.41 -2.13
CA ILE A 336 25.61 -13.30 -3.38
C ILE A 336 26.65 -13.28 -4.52
N SER A 337 26.43 -14.06 -5.56
CA SER A 337 27.30 -14.00 -6.75
C SER A 337 27.01 -12.74 -7.59
N PRO A 338 28.03 -12.22 -8.32
CA PRO A 338 27.81 -11.08 -9.23
C PRO A 338 26.75 -11.35 -10.30
N GLN A 339 26.59 -12.60 -10.74
CA GLN A 339 25.57 -12.99 -11.73
C GLN A 339 24.15 -12.89 -11.13
N GLU A 340 23.95 -13.36 -9.88
CA GLU A 340 22.66 -13.23 -9.18
C GLU A 340 22.30 -11.76 -8.99
N LEU A 341 23.24 -10.94 -8.51
CA LEU A 341 23.00 -9.50 -8.33
C LEU A 341 22.61 -8.82 -9.65
N THR A 342 23.37 -9.06 -10.73
CA THR A 342 23.07 -8.48 -12.04
C THR A 342 21.67 -8.90 -12.55
N ARG A 343 21.27 -10.16 -12.29
CA ARG A 343 19.94 -10.65 -12.64
C ARG A 343 18.86 -9.89 -11.86
N CYS A 344 19.00 -9.74 -10.54
CA CYS A 344 18.04 -9.06 -9.69
C CYS A 344 17.91 -7.58 -10.05
N GLN A 345 19.02 -6.88 -10.22
CA GLN A 345 19.03 -5.49 -10.65
C GLN A 345 18.30 -5.28 -11.99
N ARG A 346 18.54 -6.19 -12.96
CA ARG A 346 17.86 -6.13 -14.26
C ARG A 346 16.35 -6.35 -14.13
N LEU A 347 15.92 -7.33 -13.32
CA LEU A 347 14.50 -7.61 -13.11
C LEU A 347 13.80 -6.40 -12.50
N LEU A 348 14.30 -5.87 -11.40
CA LEU A 348 13.69 -4.70 -10.75
C LEU A 348 13.68 -3.44 -11.63
N CYS A 349 14.75 -3.19 -12.39
CA CYS A 349 14.77 -2.08 -13.34
C CYS A 349 13.76 -2.25 -14.48
N ASN A 350 13.55 -3.49 -14.94
CA ASN A 350 12.54 -3.79 -15.97
C ASN A 350 11.12 -3.65 -15.38
N ASP A 351 10.89 -4.17 -14.17
CA ASP A 351 9.60 -4.05 -13.50
C ASP A 351 9.24 -2.58 -13.23
N PHE A 352 10.22 -1.78 -12.84
CA PHE A 352 10.06 -0.33 -12.74
C PHE A 352 9.66 0.29 -14.08
N ALA A 353 10.34 -0.07 -15.18
CA ALA A 353 10.00 0.45 -16.50
C ALA A 353 8.56 0.06 -16.91
N PHE A 354 8.13 -1.18 -16.64
CA PHE A 354 6.77 -1.64 -16.94
C PHE A 354 5.71 -1.00 -16.02
N SER A 355 6.07 -0.75 -14.76
CA SER A 355 5.17 -0.11 -13.79
C SER A 355 5.09 1.42 -13.91
N THR A 356 5.78 2.01 -14.87
CA THR A 356 5.81 3.46 -15.15
C THR A 356 5.45 3.80 -16.61
N GLU A 357 4.79 2.88 -17.30
CA GLU A 357 4.44 3.02 -18.73
C GLU A 357 3.19 3.89 -18.94
N THR A 358 2.22 3.79 -18.05
CA THR A 358 0.91 4.46 -18.21
C THR A 358 0.75 5.66 -17.28
N PRO A 359 -0.09 6.65 -17.65
CA PRO A 359 -0.40 7.78 -16.77
C PRO A 359 -0.88 7.38 -15.39
N ASN A 360 -1.69 6.31 -15.28
CA ASN A 360 -2.21 5.82 -14.00
C ASN A 360 -1.11 5.26 -13.09
N GLN A 361 -0.19 4.51 -13.66
CA GLN A 361 0.97 3.96 -12.93
C GLN A 361 1.89 5.07 -12.43
N LEU A 362 2.15 6.07 -13.27
CA LEU A 362 2.97 7.23 -12.89
C LEU A 362 2.29 8.07 -11.79
N ALA A 363 0.98 8.33 -11.92
CA ALA A 363 0.24 9.07 -10.91
C ALA A 363 0.26 8.35 -9.56
N GLY A 364 0.03 7.02 -9.56
CA GLY A 364 0.14 6.18 -8.36
C GLY A 364 1.53 6.21 -7.75
N LEU A 365 2.58 6.10 -8.56
CA LEU A 365 3.97 6.14 -8.10
C LEU A 365 4.31 7.47 -7.41
N TYR A 366 4.02 8.60 -8.05
CA TYR A 366 4.31 9.93 -7.49
C TYR A 366 3.51 10.19 -6.22
N GLY A 367 2.22 9.87 -6.24
CA GLY A 367 1.35 10.05 -5.08
C GLY A 367 1.78 9.20 -3.89
N TYR A 368 2.12 7.94 -4.13
CA TYR A 368 2.62 7.04 -3.09
C TYR A 368 3.91 7.59 -2.44
N TYR A 369 4.94 7.89 -3.26
CA TYR A 369 6.20 8.39 -2.71
C TYR A 369 6.03 9.74 -2.02
N ASN A 370 5.25 10.67 -2.56
CA ASN A 370 5.01 11.95 -1.90
C ASN A 370 4.23 11.82 -0.58
N THR A 371 3.41 10.77 -0.46
CA THR A 371 2.65 10.52 0.77
C THR A 371 3.51 9.96 1.88
N ILE A 372 4.40 9.00 1.59
CA ILE A 372 5.24 8.36 2.60
C ILE A 372 6.61 9.01 2.77
N ALA A 373 7.13 9.68 1.74
CA ALA A 373 8.46 10.31 1.68
C ALA A 373 8.43 11.60 0.84
N GLU A 374 9.11 11.62 -0.31
CA GLU A 374 9.21 12.72 -1.27
C GLU A 374 9.05 12.19 -2.70
N ALA A 375 8.29 12.89 -3.55
CA ALA A 375 7.96 12.46 -4.91
C ALA A 375 9.19 12.25 -5.80
N GLU A 376 10.24 13.06 -5.60
CA GLU A 376 11.48 12.99 -6.38
C GLU A 376 12.21 11.65 -6.21
N LEU A 377 12.02 10.98 -5.08
CA LEU A 377 12.62 9.68 -4.80
C LEU A 377 12.09 8.57 -5.72
N ALA A 378 10.86 8.71 -6.19
CA ALA A 378 10.23 7.74 -7.08
C ALA A 378 11.09 7.44 -8.31
N MET A 379 11.65 8.45 -8.94
CA MET A 379 12.43 8.32 -10.19
C MET A 379 13.90 7.92 -9.96
N THR A 380 14.38 7.94 -8.72
CA THR A 380 15.77 7.55 -8.38
C THR A 380 15.91 6.05 -8.13
N TYR A 381 14.80 5.31 -8.05
CA TYR A 381 14.78 3.88 -7.73
C TYR A 381 15.71 3.04 -8.62
N PRO A 382 15.68 3.12 -9.97
CA PRO A 382 16.56 2.29 -10.82
C PRO A 382 18.05 2.57 -10.58
N GLU A 383 18.44 3.83 -10.37
CA GLU A 383 19.83 4.22 -10.09
C GLU A 383 20.29 3.64 -8.74
N LYS A 384 19.41 3.69 -7.73
CA LYS A 384 19.69 3.13 -6.40
C LYS A 384 19.82 1.61 -6.46
N ILE A 385 18.92 0.91 -7.16
CA ILE A 385 19.00 -0.54 -7.36
C ILE A 385 20.31 -0.92 -8.06
N GLN A 386 20.73 -0.20 -9.08
CA GLN A 386 21.99 -0.46 -9.80
C GLN A 386 23.25 -0.13 -8.98
N SER A 387 23.15 0.70 -7.98
CA SER A 387 24.30 1.10 -7.14
C SER A 387 24.73 0.05 -6.11
N PHE A 388 23.90 -0.97 -5.83
CA PHE A 388 24.24 -2.02 -4.87
C PHE A 388 25.36 -2.93 -5.38
N ASP A 389 26.27 -3.28 -4.49
CA ASP A 389 27.23 -4.36 -4.68
C ASP A 389 26.87 -5.61 -3.85
N THR A 390 27.57 -6.71 -4.09
CA THR A 390 27.29 -7.99 -3.41
C THR A 390 27.59 -7.95 -1.91
N GLN A 391 28.57 -7.16 -1.49
CA GLN A 391 28.96 -7.03 -0.08
C GLN A 391 27.93 -6.24 0.70
N GLN A 392 27.45 -5.14 0.14
CA GLN A 392 26.39 -4.32 0.75
C GLN A 392 25.11 -5.13 0.95
N LEU A 393 24.69 -5.93 -0.05
CA LEU A 393 23.50 -6.77 0.08
C LEU A 393 23.68 -7.90 1.08
N GLN A 394 24.87 -8.53 1.15
CA GLN A 394 25.15 -9.54 2.15
C GLN A 394 25.10 -8.96 3.57
N GLN A 395 25.69 -7.79 3.77
CA GLN A 395 25.65 -7.10 5.07
C GLN A 395 24.21 -6.79 5.45
N LEU A 396 23.40 -6.26 4.54
CA LEU A 396 22.01 -5.95 4.78
C LEU A 396 21.19 -7.22 5.13
N ALA A 397 21.45 -8.32 4.42
CA ALA A 397 20.82 -9.60 4.74
C ALA A 397 21.19 -10.06 6.17
N GLN A 398 22.47 -9.91 6.58
CA GLN A 398 22.94 -10.24 7.94
C GLN A 398 22.23 -9.39 9.02
N GLU A 399 21.94 -8.13 8.72
CA GLU A 399 21.27 -7.22 9.65
C GLU A 399 19.75 -7.50 9.76
N LEU A 400 19.08 -7.85 8.66
CA LEU A 400 17.63 -7.82 8.58
C LEU A 400 16.95 -9.19 8.39
N LEU A 401 17.61 -10.18 7.77
CA LEU A 401 17.02 -11.49 7.44
C LEU A 401 17.58 -12.63 8.27
N SER A 402 17.42 -12.51 9.59
CA SER A 402 17.93 -13.55 10.51
C SER A 402 17.16 -14.88 10.38
N PRO A 403 17.84 -16.02 10.18
CA PRO A 403 17.21 -17.33 10.18
C PRO A 403 16.69 -17.78 11.56
N ASN A 404 17.02 -17.03 12.64
CA ASN A 404 16.66 -17.34 14.02
C ASN A 404 15.70 -16.30 14.66
N HIS A 405 15.38 -15.21 13.96
CA HIS A 405 14.52 -14.13 14.43
C HIS A 405 13.51 -13.75 13.35
N TYR A 406 12.35 -14.41 13.36
CA TYR A 406 11.26 -14.16 12.40
C TYR A 406 9.90 -14.51 13.03
N VAL A 407 8.86 -14.07 12.36
CA VAL A 407 7.48 -14.49 12.66
C VAL A 407 7.06 -15.50 11.60
N VAL A 408 6.36 -16.54 12.02
CA VAL A 408 5.80 -17.52 11.09
C VAL A 408 4.34 -17.80 11.43
N THR A 409 3.50 -17.75 10.40
CA THR A 409 2.10 -18.21 10.45
C THR A 409 1.95 -19.41 9.55
N VAL A 410 1.39 -20.48 10.10
CA VAL A 410 1.10 -21.73 9.40
C VAL A 410 -0.40 -21.93 9.32
N LEU A 411 -0.92 -22.11 8.10
CA LEU A 411 -2.31 -22.53 7.88
C LEU A 411 -2.30 -24.00 7.49
N LYS A 412 -3.14 -24.80 8.13
CA LYS A 412 -3.29 -26.23 7.83
C LYS A 412 -4.73 -26.56 7.45
N PRO A 413 -4.96 -27.46 6.51
CA PRO A 413 -6.26 -28.09 6.34
C PRO A 413 -6.61 -28.91 7.61
N CYS A 414 -7.92 -28.91 7.98
CA CYS A 414 -8.42 -29.71 9.10
C CYS A 414 -8.63 -31.16 8.69
#